data_1d1861be97f7c0ce69ddc333d0242e69
#
_entry.id   1d1861be97f7c0ce69ddc333d0242e69
#
_cell.length_a   1.000
_cell.length_b   1.000
_cell.length_c   1.000
_cell.angle_alpha   90.00
_cell.angle_beta   90.00
_cell.angle_gamma   90.00
#
_symmetry.space_group_name_H-M   'P 1'
#
loop_
_entity.id
_entity.type
_entity.pdbx_description
1 polymer ?
#
loop_
_entity_poly.entity_id
_entity_poly.type
_entity_poly.pdbx_seq_one_letter_code
_entity_poly.pdbx_strand_id
1 'polypeptide(L)'
;MADEIQAEAKQDAPAEKKTRKKKADAPAEKPAVQGAPKTEQLAKPQAEHPERREFRPRREYREPRFQSTLGGKWGIAHIYSSSNNTIIHITDITGSETLSRVSGGMITKRDKDKGMPYPAMKAAQKAASDAIAKGLMGVHLRVRATGGIGKRIPGQGAQSAIRSLVRAGLRVGTIEDVTPVPHDGCRKKGGRRGRRI
;
A
#
# COMPACT_ATOMS: atom_id res chain seq x y z
N MET A 1 41.21 21.78 50.50
CA MET A 1 41.67 22.79 49.56
C MET A 1 40.73 22.65 48.39
N ALA A 2 39.68 23.37 48.48
CA ALA A 2 39.47 24.70 47.91
C ALA A 2 39.30 24.54 46.41
N ASP A 3 38.03 24.53 46.00
CA ASP A 3 37.31 25.66 45.42
C ASP A 3 37.80 26.07 44.03
N GLU A 4 36.98 25.89 43.04
CA GLU A 4 36.46 27.06 42.39
C GLU A 4 35.30 26.70 41.46
N ILE A 5 34.20 27.27 41.84
CA ILE A 5 32.95 27.43 41.14
C ILE A 5 33.16 28.49 40.06
N GLN A 6 32.84 28.18 38.81
CA GLN A 6 32.51 29.25 37.86
C GLN A 6 31.20 28.91 37.16
N ALA A 7 30.21 29.69 37.58
CA ALA A 7 28.93 29.85 36.94
C ALA A 7 29.08 30.83 35.76
N GLU A 8 28.69 30.45 34.55
CA GLU A 8 28.43 31.42 33.47
C GLU A 8 27.01 31.29 32.92
N ALA A 9 26.41 32.32 33.18
CA ALA A 9 25.25 33.06 32.72
C ALA A 9 24.50 32.53 31.50
N LYS A 10 23.21 32.38 31.73
CA LYS A 10 22.12 32.40 30.77
C LYS A 10 22.13 33.70 29.97
N GLN A 11 22.04 33.60 28.66
CA GLN A 11 21.57 34.71 27.83
C GLN A 11 20.31 34.26 27.09
N ASP A 12 19.20 34.81 27.56
CA ASP A 12 17.90 34.80 26.93
C ASP A 12 17.93 35.62 25.63
N ALA A 13 17.53 35.07 24.51
CA ALA A 13 17.22 35.83 23.32
C ALA A 13 15.71 35.74 23.03
N PRO A 14 15.04 36.84 22.77
CA PRO A 14 13.59 36.91 22.68
C PRO A 14 13.07 36.45 21.31
N ALA A 15 11.94 35.74 21.37
CA ALA A 15 11.17 35.25 20.21
C ALA A 15 10.54 36.42 19.44
N GLU A 16 10.93 36.60 18.19
CA GLU A 16 10.23 37.45 17.22
C GLU A 16 8.94 36.81 16.72
N LYS A 17 7.82 37.40 17.12
CA LYS A 17 6.48 37.12 16.57
C LYS A 17 6.36 37.78 15.18
N LYS A 18 6.45 37.02 14.11
CA LYS A 18 6.07 37.49 12.77
C LYS A 18 4.55 37.48 12.62
N THR A 19 3.97 38.66 12.71
CA THR A 19 2.58 38.96 12.38
C THR A 19 2.32 38.79 10.89
N ARG A 20 1.39 37.88 10.57
CA ARG A 20 0.85 37.73 9.21
C ARG A 20 -0.09 38.89 8.88
N LYS A 21 0.34 39.79 8.01
CA LYS A 21 -0.51 40.80 7.39
C LYS A 21 -1.54 40.12 6.47
N LYS A 22 -2.81 40.32 6.79
CA LYS A 22 -3.94 40.10 5.89
C LYS A 22 -3.84 41.11 4.74
N LYS A 23 -3.85 40.61 3.52
CA LYS A 23 -3.99 41.45 2.32
C LYS A 23 -5.47 41.44 1.94
N ALA A 24 -6.05 42.63 1.99
CA ALA A 24 -7.45 42.88 1.69
C ALA A 24 -7.73 42.84 0.18
N ASP A 25 -8.98 42.53 -0.11
CA ASP A 25 -9.66 42.46 -1.37
C ASP A 25 -9.54 43.72 -2.25
N ALA A 26 -9.41 43.49 -3.57
CA ALA A 26 -9.79 44.43 -4.59
C ALA A 26 -10.65 43.69 -5.65
N PRO A 27 -11.81 44.23 -6.03
CA PRO A 27 -12.72 43.60 -6.98
C PRO A 27 -12.25 43.87 -8.41
N ALA A 28 -12.10 42.81 -9.22
CA ALA A 28 -11.83 42.92 -10.63
C ALA A 28 -13.15 43.06 -11.40
N GLU A 29 -13.25 44.14 -12.13
CA GLU A 29 -14.30 44.48 -13.12
C GLU A 29 -14.37 43.45 -14.25
N LYS A 30 -15.60 43.12 -14.63
CA LYS A 30 -15.91 42.30 -15.79
C LYS A 30 -15.97 43.20 -17.03
N PRO A 31 -15.27 42.91 -18.14
CA PRO A 31 -15.56 43.55 -19.41
C PRO A 31 -16.78 42.88 -20.05
N ALA A 32 -17.74 43.69 -20.39
CA ALA A 32 -18.88 43.31 -21.22
C ALA A 32 -18.40 43.06 -22.64
N VAL A 33 -18.69 41.90 -23.19
CA VAL A 33 -18.56 41.62 -24.62
C VAL A 33 -19.96 41.53 -25.23
N GLN A 34 -20.29 42.57 -25.99
CA GLN A 34 -21.41 42.60 -26.91
C GLN A 34 -21.05 41.85 -28.19
N GLY A 35 -22.00 41.14 -28.76
CA GLY A 35 -21.91 40.68 -30.14
C GLY A 35 -22.31 39.24 -30.35
N ALA A 36 -23.60 38.98 -30.48
CA ALA A 36 -24.11 37.76 -31.06
C ALA A 36 -24.07 37.84 -32.60
N PRO A 37 -23.56 36.85 -33.31
CA PRO A 37 -23.94 36.60 -34.67
C PRO A 37 -24.93 35.43 -34.78
N LYS A 38 -25.82 35.63 -35.71
CA LYS A 38 -26.98 34.85 -36.09
C LYS A 38 -26.70 33.36 -36.34
N THR A 39 -27.66 32.61 -35.87
CA THR A 39 -27.90 31.19 -36.09
C THR A 39 -27.95 30.84 -37.57
N GLU A 40 -26.99 30.12 -38.07
CA GLU A 40 -27.13 29.28 -39.25
C GLU A 40 -27.45 27.86 -38.77
N GLN A 41 -28.62 27.40 -39.19
CA GLN A 41 -29.09 26.04 -38.93
C GLN A 41 -28.27 25.08 -39.78
N LEU A 42 -27.23 24.51 -39.19
CA LEU A 42 -26.54 23.36 -39.75
C LEU A 42 -27.29 22.09 -39.35
N ALA A 43 -27.72 21.36 -40.38
CA ALA A 43 -28.40 20.08 -40.29
C ALA A 43 -27.69 19.13 -39.35
N LYS A 44 -28.44 18.53 -38.43
CA LYS A 44 -27.96 17.48 -37.55
C LYS A 44 -27.52 16.29 -38.39
N PRO A 45 -26.26 15.81 -38.29
CA PRO A 45 -25.93 14.51 -38.82
C PRO A 45 -26.71 13.46 -38.03
N GLN A 46 -27.44 12.61 -38.74
CA GLN A 46 -28.13 11.47 -38.21
C GLN A 46 -27.06 10.58 -37.52
N ALA A 47 -27.20 10.38 -36.21
CA ALA A 47 -26.36 9.50 -35.47
C ALA A 47 -26.57 8.09 -36.01
N GLU A 48 -25.59 7.60 -36.76
CA GLU A 48 -25.47 6.19 -37.08
C GLU A 48 -25.47 5.42 -35.77
N HIS A 49 -26.42 4.48 -35.63
CA HIS A 49 -26.49 3.59 -34.51
C HIS A 49 -25.13 2.88 -34.37
N PRO A 50 -24.47 2.94 -33.20
CA PRO A 50 -23.27 2.15 -32.98
C PRO A 50 -23.66 0.67 -33.14
N GLU A 51 -23.07 0.02 -34.12
CA GLU A 51 -23.15 -1.42 -34.34
C GLU A 51 -23.07 -2.13 -32.99
N ARG A 52 -24.07 -2.99 -32.73
CA ARG A 52 -24.10 -3.89 -31.56
C ARG A 52 -22.71 -4.52 -31.44
N ARG A 53 -21.93 -4.06 -30.49
CA ARG A 53 -20.67 -4.70 -30.13
C ARG A 53 -21.00 -6.16 -29.80
N GLU A 54 -20.63 -7.04 -30.74
CA GLU A 54 -20.72 -8.47 -30.51
C GLU A 54 -20.13 -8.79 -29.14
N PHE A 55 -20.95 -9.38 -28.30
CA PHE A 55 -20.59 -9.78 -26.95
C PHE A 55 -19.50 -10.84 -27.10
N ARG A 56 -18.23 -10.39 -27.06
CA ARG A 56 -17.10 -11.32 -27.04
C ARG A 56 -17.28 -12.22 -25.82
N PRO A 57 -17.39 -13.53 -25.99
CA PRO A 57 -17.55 -14.43 -24.86
C PRO A 57 -16.42 -14.16 -23.88
N ARG A 58 -16.79 -13.95 -22.61
CA ARG A 58 -15.87 -13.74 -21.51
C ARG A 58 -14.86 -14.87 -21.59
N ARG A 59 -13.59 -14.56 -21.88
CA ARG A 59 -12.52 -15.56 -21.89
C ARG A 59 -12.64 -16.34 -20.60
N GLU A 60 -12.98 -17.62 -20.73
CA GLU A 60 -12.97 -18.54 -19.59
C GLU A 60 -11.63 -18.36 -18.89
N TYR A 61 -11.69 -17.99 -17.63
CA TYR A 61 -10.52 -17.88 -16.79
C TYR A 61 -9.95 -19.28 -16.67
N ARG A 62 -9.09 -19.66 -17.63
CA ARG A 62 -8.28 -20.86 -17.50
C ARG A 62 -7.35 -20.62 -16.35
N GLU A 63 -7.59 -21.33 -15.27
CA GLU A 63 -6.63 -21.41 -14.19
C GLU A 63 -5.26 -21.69 -14.81
N PRO A 64 -4.25 -20.86 -14.54
CA PRO A 64 -2.93 -21.08 -15.09
C PRO A 64 -2.46 -22.46 -14.63
N ARG A 65 -2.47 -23.44 -15.53
CA ARG A 65 -1.83 -24.73 -15.28
C ARG A 65 -0.35 -24.44 -15.08
N PHE A 66 0.05 -24.38 -13.83
CA PHE A 66 1.45 -24.29 -13.48
C PHE A 66 2.17 -25.57 -13.89
N GLN A 67 2.56 -25.61 -15.14
CA GLN A 67 3.58 -26.56 -15.55
C GLN A 67 4.92 -26.02 -15.02
N SER A 68 5.51 -26.74 -14.11
CA SER A 68 6.87 -26.56 -13.63
C SER A 68 7.86 -26.89 -14.76
N THR A 69 7.85 -26.08 -15.82
CA THR A 69 8.62 -26.32 -17.04
C THR A 69 10.13 -26.06 -16.86
N LEU A 70 10.54 -25.61 -15.70
CA LEU A 70 11.93 -25.44 -15.31
C LEU A 70 12.07 -26.00 -13.90
N GLY A 71 12.84 -27.05 -13.73
CA GLY A 71 13.01 -27.86 -12.53
C GLY A 71 13.39 -27.17 -11.22
N GLY A 72 12.90 -25.97 -10.96
CA GLY A 72 13.09 -25.24 -9.73
C GLY A 72 11.90 -25.42 -8.78
N LYS A 73 12.21 -25.45 -7.49
CA LYS A 73 11.19 -25.53 -6.44
C LYS A 73 10.33 -24.27 -6.42
N TRP A 74 9.02 -24.45 -6.32
CA TRP A 74 8.04 -23.38 -6.10
C TRP A 74 7.57 -23.39 -4.66
N GLY A 75 7.20 -22.22 -4.16
CA GLY A 75 6.69 -22.07 -2.81
C GLY A 75 5.56 -21.04 -2.72
N ILE A 76 5.08 -20.85 -1.53
CA ILE A 76 4.05 -19.85 -1.21
C ILE A 76 4.66 -18.78 -0.32
N ALA A 77 4.51 -17.51 -0.72
CA ALA A 77 4.90 -16.38 0.11
C ALA A 77 3.66 -15.71 0.69
N HIS A 78 3.46 -15.86 1.98
CA HIS A 78 2.42 -15.21 2.74
C HIS A 78 2.91 -13.84 3.18
N ILE A 79 2.24 -12.78 2.73
CA ILE A 79 2.54 -11.40 3.08
C ILE A 79 1.39 -10.87 3.95
N TYR A 80 1.60 -10.81 5.25
CA TYR A 80 0.68 -10.13 6.16
C TYR A 80 1.14 -8.69 6.34
N SER A 81 0.30 -7.73 5.98
CA SER A 81 0.61 -6.32 6.13
C SER A 81 -0.50 -5.57 6.84
N SER A 82 -0.18 -5.04 7.99
CA SER A 82 -1.02 -4.14 8.78
C SER A 82 -0.48 -2.72 8.72
N SER A 83 -1.16 -1.78 9.39
CA SER A 83 -0.64 -0.41 9.55
C SER A 83 0.60 -0.34 10.44
N ASN A 84 0.82 -1.32 11.32
CA ASN A 84 1.87 -1.30 12.34
C ASN A 84 3.03 -2.24 12.04
N ASN A 85 2.83 -3.28 11.25
CA ASN A 85 3.87 -4.26 10.95
C ASN A 85 3.61 -4.96 9.62
N THR A 86 4.69 -5.44 8.99
CA THR A 86 4.63 -6.34 7.84
C THR A 86 5.40 -7.60 8.15
N ILE A 87 4.80 -8.76 7.88
CA ILE A 87 5.40 -10.09 8.09
C ILE A 87 5.41 -10.81 6.75
N ILE A 88 6.56 -11.34 6.40
CA ILE A 88 6.76 -12.12 5.18
C ILE A 88 7.17 -13.52 5.60
N HIS A 89 6.40 -14.51 5.18
CA HIS A 89 6.60 -15.91 5.51
C HIS A 89 6.58 -16.71 4.23
N ILE A 90 7.69 -17.33 3.90
CA ILE A 90 7.85 -18.15 2.70
C ILE A 90 7.89 -19.61 3.11
N THR A 91 7.00 -20.38 2.52
CA THR A 91 6.87 -21.81 2.76
C THR A 91 7.03 -22.58 1.46
N ASP A 92 7.18 -23.88 1.55
CA ASP A 92 7.04 -24.80 0.43
C ASP A 92 5.62 -24.75 -0.14
N ILE A 93 5.40 -25.32 -1.32
CA ILE A 93 4.10 -25.33 -2.00
C ILE A 93 3.01 -26.04 -1.17
N THR A 94 3.38 -27.01 -0.37
CA THR A 94 2.48 -27.72 0.55
C THR A 94 2.15 -26.92 1.81
N GLY A 95 2.95 -25.89 2.12
CA GLY A 95 2.81 -25.09 3.35
C GLY A 95 3.35 -25.77 4.61
N SER A 96 3.90 -26.95 4.52
CA SER A 96 4.38 -27.75 5.67
C SER A 96 5.73 -27.26 6.20
N GLU A 97 6.64 -26.89 5.30
CA GLU A 97 7.97 -26.43 5.67
C GLU A 97 8.11 -24.91 5.56
N THR A 98 8.64 -24.30 6.60
CA THR A 98 9.00 -22.87 6.60
C THR A 98 10.42 -22.68 6.07
N LEU A 99 10.52 -22.03 4.92
CA LEU A 99 11.80 -21.72 4.30
C LEU A 99 12.41 -20.44 4.88
N SER A 100 11.61 -19.38 4.99
CA SER A 100 12.05 -18.12 5.59
C SER A 100 10.88 -17.39 6.25
N ARG A 101 11.15 -16.71 7.37
CA ARG A 101 10.19 -15.84 8.05
C ARG A 101 10.87 -14.57 8.52
N VAL A 102 10.49 -13.45 7.95
CA VAL A 102 11.06 -12.13 8.29
C VAL A 102 9.92 -11.12 8.53
N SER A 103 10.11 -10.28 9.54
CA SER A 103 9.15 -9.22 9.87
C SER A 103 9.82 -7.85 9.87
N GLY A 104 9.01 -6.78 9.74
CA GLY A 104 9.48 -5.41 9.85
C GLY A 104 10.19 -5.12 11.18
N GLY A 105 9.76 -5.77 12.27
CA GLY A 105 10.40 -5.64 13.59
C GLY A 105 11.80 -6.26 13.70
N MET A 106 12.16 -7.18 12.80
CA MET A 106 13.53 -7.72 12.71
C MET A 106 14.50 -6.75 12.03
N ILE A 107 13.98 -5.83 11.24
CA ILE A 107 14.77 -4.85 10.48
C ILE A 107 14.89 -3.54 11.25
N THR A 108 13.78 -3.08 11.85
CA THR A 108 13.70 -1.77 12.48
C THR A 108 13.37 -1.90 13.95
N LYS A 109 14.15 -1.22 14.81
CA LYS A 109 13.90 -1.19 16.26
C LYS A 109 12.71 -0.26 16.62
N ARG A 110 12.47 0.79 15.83
CA ARG A 110 11.40 1.77 16.10
C ARG A 110 10.04 1.19 15.78
N ASP A 111 9.13 1.20 16.75
CA ASP A 111 7.80 0.58 16.61
C ASP A 111 6.94 1.23 15.53
N LYS A 112 6.98 2.55 15.40
CA LYS A 112 6.20 3.29 14.40
C LYS A 112 6.59 2.97 12.95
N ASP A 113 7.83 2.56 12.73
CA ASP A 113 8.37 2.39 11.38
C ASP A 113 8.19 0.95 10.86
N LYS A 114 7.83 -0.01 11.71
CA LYS A 114 7.71 -1.44 11.36
C LYS A 114 6.71 -1.72 10.23
N GLY A 115 5.66 -0.90 10.11
CA GLY A 115 4.64 -0.99 9.05
C GLY A 115 4.97 -0.20 7.78
N MET A 116 6.07 0.55 7.77
CA MET A 116 6.44 1.42 6.66
C MET A 116 6.98 0.63 5.46
N PRO A 117 6.98 1.23 4.25
CA PRO A 117 7.47 0.58 3.04
C PRO A 117 8.93 0.16 3.09
N TYR A 118 9.80 0.96 3.73
CA TYR A 118 11.24 0.68 3.77
C TYR A 118 11.59 -0.60 4.56
N PRO A 119 11.13 -0.81 5.81
CA PRO A 119 11.37 -2.06 6.50
C PRO A 119 10.77 -3.27 5.78
N ALA A 120 9.59 -3.12 5.19
CA ALA A 120 8.96 -4.18 4.41
C ALA A 120 9.80 -4.58 3.18
N MET A 121 10.39 -3.60 2.48
CA MET A 121 11.31 -3.83 1.38
C MET A 121 12.54 -4.63 1.83
N LYS A 122 13.19 -4.21 2.92
CA LYS A 122 14.36 -4.90 3.47
C LYS A 122 14.04 -6.29 3.98
N ALA A 123 12.88 -6.46 4.64
CA ALA A 123 12.41 -7.75 5.10
C ALA A 123 12.18 -8.72 3.91
N ALA A 124 11.59 -8.22 2.82
CA ALA A 124 11.38 -9.01 1.62
C ALA A 124 12.70 -9.41 0.94
N GLN A 125 13.67 -8.51 0.86
CA GLN A 125 15.00 -8.83 0.33
C GLN A 125 15.67 -9.94 1.13
N LYS A 126 15.64 -9.85 2.47
CA LYS A 126 16.21 -10.89 3.33
C LYS A 126 15.48 -12.22 3.18
N ALA A 127 14.14 -12.20 3.21
CA ALA A 127 13.34 -13.41 3.03
C ALA A 127 13.59 -14.08 1.68
N ALA A 128 13.72 -13.29 0.62
CA ALA A 128 14.04 -13.81 -0.72
C ALA A 128 15.44 -14.43 -0.78
N SER A 129 16.45 -13.77 -0.19
CA SER A 129 17.81 -14.31 -0.15
C SER A 129 17.86 -15.66 0.55
N ASP A 130 17.17 -15.79 1.70
CA ASP A 130 17.09 -17.03 2.47
C ASP A 130 16.38 -18.14 1.66
N ALA A 131 15.31 -17.79 0.94
CA ALA A 131 14.54 -18.71 0.12
C ALA A 131 15.32 -19.20 -1.10
N ILE A 132 16.02 -18.30 -1.78
CA ILE A 132 16.88 -18.63 -2.93
C ILE A 132 18.03 -19.53 -2.48
N ALA A 133 18.66 -19.28 -1.33
CA ALA A 133 19.70 -20.12 -0.76
C ALA A 133 19.20 -21.55 -0.50
N LYS A 134 17.90 -21.73 -0.22
CA LYS A 134 17.24 -23.05 -0.06
C LYS A 134 16.76 -23.66 -1.41
N GLY A 135 17.07 -23.01 -2.53
CA GLY A 135 16.79 -23.52 -3.88
C GLY A 135 15.40 -23.16 -4.43
N LEU A 136 14.74 -22.14 -3.85
CA LEU A 136 13.46 -21.68 -4.38
C LEU A 136 13.68 -20.83 -5.63
N MET A 137 12.94 -21.11 -6.69
CA MET A 137 12.99 -20.35 -7.95
C MET A 137 11.80 -19.39 -8.10
N GLY A 138 10.63 -19.78 -7.61
CA GLY A 138 9.41 -19.00 -7.74
C GLY A 138 8.47 -19.13 -6.56
N VAL A 139 7.58 -18.14 -6.42
CA VAL A 139 6.61 -18.07 -5.33
C VAL A 139 5.24 -17.64 -5.81
N HIS A 140 4.21 -18.22 -5.23
CA HIS A 140 2.84 -17.72 -5.28
C HIS A 140 2.65 -16.77 -4.12
N LEU A 141 2.10 -15.60 -4.38
CA LEU A 141 1.91 -14.58 -3.35
C LEU A 141 0.50 -14.65 -2.78
N ARG A 142 0.40 -14.78 -1.47
CA ARG A 142 -0.84 -14.65 -0.71
C ARG A 142 -0.76 -13.43 0.19
N VAL A 143 -1.43 -12.37 -0.24
CA VAL A 143 -1.44 -11.11 0.49
C VAL A 143 -2.63 -11.10 1.43
N ARG A 144 -2.38 -10.71 2.67
CA ARG A 144 -3.39 -10.63 3.72
C ARG A 144 -3.31 -9.30 4.45
N ALA A 145 -4.45 -8.60 4.52
CA ALA A 145 -4.63 -7.48 5.43
C ALA A 145 -5.07 -7.98 6.82
N THR A 146 -5.26 -7.05 7.74
CA THR A 146 -5.78 -7.36 9.08
C THR A 146 -7.16 -8.02 9.01
N GLY A 147 -8.01 -7.58 8.08
CA GLY A 147 -9.32 -8.17 7.85
C GLY A 147 -10.32 -7.93 8.97
N GLY A 148 -11.31 -8.81 9.04
CA GLY A 148 -12.40 -8.69 10.00
C GLY A 148 -13.27 -7.45 9.73
N ILE A 149 -13.74 -6.83 10.79
CA ILE A 149 -14.55 -5.60 10.73
C ILE A 149 -13.68 -4.36 10.45
N GLY A 150 -12.35 -4.50 10.59
CA GLY A 150 -11.38 -3.43 10.47
C GLY A 150 -10.97 -3.12 9.03
N LYS A 151 -9.67 -3.08 8.82
CA LYS A 151 -9.09 -2.74 7.52
C LYS A 151 -9.05 -3.95 6.59
N ARG A 152 -9.75 -3.84 5.46
CA ARG A 152 -9.72 -4.83 4.38
C ARG A 152 -8.55 -4.64 3.43
N ILE A 153 -8.00 -3.42 3.39
CA ILE A 153 -6.90 -3.05 2.51
C ILE A 153 -5.57 -3.37 3.20
N PRO A 154 -4.64 -4.06 2.54
CA PRO A 154 -3.29 -4.30 3.06
C PRO A 154 -2.56 -3.00 3.39
N GLY A 155 -1.65 -3.05 4.34
CA GLY A 155 -0.84 -1.90 4.73
C GLY A 155 0.13 -1.46 3.62
N GLN A 156 0.74 -0.31 3.81
CA GLN A 156 1.67 0.30 2.83
C GLN A 156 2.89 -0.58 2.51
N GLY A 157 3.27 -1.46 3.45
CA GLY A 157 4.39 -2.38 3.26
C GLY A 157 4.14 -3.48 2.24
N ALA A 158 2.88 -3.86 1.96
CA ALA A 158 2.57 -4.99 1.09
C ALA A 158 3.10 -4.81 -0.33
N GLN A 159 2.82 -3.67 -0.97
CA GLN A 159 3.30 -3.40 -2.33
C GLN A 159 4.82 -3.34 -2.43
N SER A 160 5.45 -2.73 -1.42
CA SER A 160 6.92 -2.64 -1.36
C SER A 160 7.56 -4.01 -1.20
N ALA A 161 6.94 -4.90 -0.40
CA ALA A 161 7.38 -6.28 -0.24
C ALA A 161 7.27 -7.07 -1.54
N ILE A 162 6.13 -7.01 -2.24
CA ILE A 162 5.93 -7.69 -3.52
C ILE A 162 7.00 -7.28 -4.54
N ARG A 163 7.18 -5.97 -4.73
CA ARG A 163 8.19 -5.45 -5.67
C ARG A 163 9.61 -5.89 -5.31
N SER A 164 9.89 -6.01 -4.02
CA SER A 164 11.22 -6.38 -3.54
C SER A 164 11.51 -7.86 -3.70
N LEU A 165 10.51 -8.75 -3.56
CA LEU A 165 10.64 -10.17 -3.86
C LEU A 165 11.00 -10.39 -5.33
N VAL A 166 10.33 -9.68 -6.25
CA VAL A 166 10.63 -9.73 -7.68
C VAL A 166 12.03 -9.21 -7.97
N ARG A 167 12.42 -8.08 -7.38
CA ARG A 167 13.75 -7.49 -7.55
C ARG A 167 14.88 -8.38 -7.01
N ALA A 168 14.59 -9.20 -6.01
CA ALA A 168 15.54 -10.14 -5.46
C ALA A 168 15.77 -11.37 -6.36
N GLY A 169 15.02 -11.53 -7.45
CA GLY A 169 15.16 -12.57 -8.44
C GLY A 169 14.18 -13.73 -8.33
N LEU A 170 13.24 -13.70 -7.38
CA LEU A 170 12.17 -14.69 -7.31
C LEU A 170 11.14 -14.48 -8.43
N ARG A 171 10.79 -15.54 -9.12
CA ARG A 171 9.69 -15.52 -10.09
C ARG A 171 8.36 -15.49 -9.32
N VAL A 172 7.46 -14.60 -9.72
CA VAL A 172 6.14 -14.50 -9.12
C VAL A 172 5.13 -15.20 -10.00
N GLY A 173 4.39 -16.12 -9.40
CA GLY A 173 3.28 -16.83 -10.02
C GLY A 173 1.96 -16.08 -9.86
N THR A 174 1.00 -16.69 -9.18
CA THR A 174 -0.29 -16.06 -8.86
C THR A 174 -0.16 -15.10 -7.70
N ILE A 175 -0.97 -14.05 -7.72
CA ILE A 175 -1.11 -13.12 -6.61
C ILE A 175 -2.57 -13.17 -6.16
N GLU A 176 -2.79 -13.59 -4.92
CA GLU A 176 -4.11 -13.77 -4.32
C GLU A 176 -4.26 -12.85 -3.11
N ASP A 177 -5.44 -12.26 -2.97
CA ASP A 177 -5.83 -11.59 -1.72
C ASP A 177 -6.61 -12.58 -0.85
N VAL A 178 -6.01 -12.96 0.27
CA VAL A 178 -6.57 -13.90 1.25
C VAL A 178 -7.02 -13.19 2.54
N THR A 179 -7.38 -11.93 2.43
CA THR A 179 -7.87 -11.15 3.57
C THR A 179 -9.21 -11.70 4.08
N PRO A 180 -9.31 -12.09 5.37
CA PRO A 180 -10.55 -12.60 5.93
C PRO A 180 -11.59 -11.49 6.01
N VAL A 181 -12.66 -11.62 5.25
CA VAL A 181 -13.79 -10.68 5.27
C VAL A 181 -15.00 -11.41 5.84
N PRO A 182 -15.59 -10.93 6.93
CA PRO A 182 -16.79 -11.55 7.50
C PRO A 182 -18.00 -11.28 6.59
N HIS A 183 -18.88 -12.25 6.45
CA HIS A 183 -20.14 -12.11 5.73
C HIS A 183 -21.12 -11.24 6.51
N ASP A 184 -21.28 -11.52 7.79
CA ASP A 184 -21.97 -10.69 8.77
C ASP A 184 -21.14 -10.75 10.05
N GLY A 185 -20.69 -9.62 10.50
CA GLY A 185 -19.73 -9.56 11.60
C GLY A 185 -20.28 -8.79 12.79
N CYS A 186 -19.53 -8.77 13.86
CA CYS A 186 -19.80 -7.93 15.01
C CYS A 186 -19.83 -6.45 14.60
N ARG A 187 -20.49 -5.61 15.38
CA ARG A 187 -20.52 -4.17 15.18
C ARG A 187 -19.12 -3.56 15.17
N LYS A 188 -18.87 -2.62 14.28
CA LYS A 188 -17.62 -1.87 14.23
C LYS A 188 -17.35 -1.17 15.56
N LYS A 189 -16.05 -1.09 15.92
CA LYS A 189 -15.59 -0.33 17.08
C LYS A 189 -15.95 1.15 16.91
N GLY A 190 -16.46 1.75 17.96
CA GLY A 190 -16.94 3.13 17.94
C GLY A 190 -18.40 3.23 17.54
N GLY A 191 -18.90 4.41 17.39
CA GLY A 191 -20.27 4.73 17.06
C GLY A 191 -20.90 5.67 18.08
N ARG A 192 -22.20 5.98 17.88
CA ARG A 192 -22.93 7.01 18.64
C ARG A 192 -23.10 6.70 20.14
N ARG A 193 -23.01 5.44 20.56
CA ARG A 193 -22.88 5.13 21.98
C ARG A 193 -21.52 5.61 22.44
N GLY A 194 -21.49 6.89 22.78
CA GLY A 194 -20.37 7.51 23.38
C GLY A 194 -19.99 6.83 24.69
N ARG A 195 -18.89 7.23 25.22
CA ARG A 195 -18.43 6.94 26.56
C ARG A 195 -19.60 7.20 27.53
N ARG A 196 -20.02 6.18 28.26
CA ARG A 196 -20.81 6.41 29.47
C ARG A 196 -19.93 7.21 30.42
N ILE A 197 -20.40 8.38 30.72
CA ILE A 197 -19.86 9.22 31.80
C ILE A 197 -20.42 8.66 33.10
#